data_95c20159d545a7d683a5e4f07f4e6ad3
#
_entry.id   95c20159d545a7d683a5e4f07f4e6ad3
#
_cell.length_a   1.000
_cell.length_b   1.000
_cell.length_c   1.000
_cell.angle_alpha   90.00
_cell.angle_beta   90.00
_cell.angle_gamma   90.00
#
_symmetry.space_group_name_H-M   'P 1'
#
loop_
_entity.id
_entity.type
_entity.pdbx_description
1 polymer ?
#
loop_
_entity_poly.entity_id
_entity_poly.type
_entity_poly.pdbx_seq_one_letter_code
_entity_poly.pdbx_strand_id
1 'polypeptide(L)'
;AVLLVDPDLRWPSHYAAGDPRRAPVQTLLTPLFTHWGVRLVPDPPGAPPRQARIEDQIIALPGSGRWVVQQPGCVVQDPAVVQCTLGKGAVVLIADADFIATPPEFDGDDRGSAAIQHLFQQISLQNQSNERVPRNKEQPPRIAESP
;
A
#
# COMPACT_ATOMS: atom_id res chain seq x y z
N ALA A 1 1.71 -3.45 -7.39
CA ALA A 1 2.77 -3.29 -6.37
C ALA A 1 2.15 -3.09 -5.00
N VAL A 2 2.91 -3.44 -3.94
CA VAL A 2 2.58 -3.12 -2.54
C VAL A 2 3.68 -2.23 -1.99
N LEU A 3 3.32 -1.16 -1.31
CA LEU A 3 4.24 -0.29 -0.59
C LEU A 3 3.82 -0.25 0.88
N LEU A 4 4.74 -0.60 1.73
CA LEU A 4 4.63 -0.44 3.17
C LEU A 4 5.25 0.89 3.54
N VAL A 5 4.46 1.74 4.16
CA VAL A 5 4.83 3.15 4.36
C VAL A 5 4.58 3.49 5.80
N ASP A 6 5.66 3.74 6.52
CA ASP A 6 5.56 4.08 7.93
C ASP A 6 5.67 5.59 8.14
N PRO A 7 4.70 6.20 8.85
CA PRO A 7 4.80 7.60 9.24
C PRO A 7 5.78 7.83 10.39
N ASP A 8 6.07 6.80 11.21
CA ASP A 8 6.93 6.87 12.38
C ASP A 8 7.53 5.49 12.70
N LEU A 9 8.47 5.05 11.84
CA LEU A 9 9.11 3.73 11.91
C LEU A 9 9.84 3.56 13.25
N ARG A 10 9.45 2.53 14.02
CA ARG A 10 9.99 2.23 15.34
C ARG A 10 11.21 1.30 15.32
N TRP A 11 11.90 1.24 14.22
CA TRP A 11 13.06 0.39 14.08
C TRP A 11 14.15 0.72 15.10
N PRO A 12 14.65 -0.27 15.86
CA PRO A 12 15.74 -0.05 16.81
C PRO A 12 17.00 0.40 16.08
N SER A 13 17.65 1.43 16.59
CA SER A 13 18.90 1.95 16.03
C SER A 13 19.91 2.20 17.12
N HIS A 14 21.17 1.86 16.87
CA HIS A 14 22.31 2.19 17.73
C HIS A 14 22.70 3.68 17.63
N TYR A 15 22.16 4.40 16.65
CA TYR A 15 22.45 5.82 16.42
C TYR A 15 21.37 6.69 17.04
N ALA A 16 21.78 7.80 17.62
CA ALA A 16 20.86 8.78 18.21
C ALA A 16 19.92 9.39 17.15
N ALA A 17 18.80 9.92 17.59
CA ALA A 17 17.90 10.67 16.71
C ALA A 17 18.67 11.90 16.13
N GLY A 18 18.59 12.07 14.80
CA GLY A 18 19.30 13.12 14.07
C GLY A 18 20.72 12.74 13.61
N ASP A 19 21.25 11.58 13.98
CA ASP A 19 22.51 11.08 13.42
C ASP A 19 22.29 10.71 11.93
N PRO A 20 23.14 11.20 10.99
CA PRO A 20 22.99 10.95 9.57
C PRO A 20 23.14 9.47 9.17
N ARG A 21 23.70 8.64 10.04
CA ARG A 21 23.80 7.18 9.85
C ARG A 21 22.54 6.44 10.25
N ARG A 22 21.62 7.10 10.97
CA ARG A 22 20.33 6.53 11.32
C ARG A 22 19.39 6.59 10.12
N ALA A 23 18.75 5.48 9.78
CA ALA A 23 17.70 5.50 8.76
C ALA A 23 16.59 6.49 9.14
N PRO A 24 16.02 7.20 8.16
CA PRO A 24 14.87 8.08 8.41
C PRO A 24 13.73 7.31 9.06
N VAL A 25 13.16 7.84 10.12
CA VAL A 25 11.98 7.25 10.77
C VAL A 25 10.68 7.58 10.04
N GLN A 26 10.70 8.60 9.17
CA GLN A 26 9.56 9.00 8.36
C GLN A 26 9.80 8.64 6.90
N THR A 27 8.73 8.32 6.21
CA THR A 27 8.80 8.03 4.78
C THR A 27 9.30 9.23 3.98
N LEU A 28 10.20 8.99 3.03
CA LEU A 28 10.67 9.97 2.06
C LEU A 28 9.82 10.00 0.78
N LEU A 29 8.74 9.21 0.71
CA LEU A 29 7.90 9.06 -0.47
C LEU A 29 6.77 10.10 -0.58
N THR A 30 6.74 11.09 0.30
CA THR A 30 5.71 12.14 0.30
C THR A 30 5.52 12.82 -1.06
N PRO A 31 6.56 13.17 -1.85
CA PRO A 31 6.36 13.75 -3.18
C PRO A 31 5.62 12.80 -4.15
N LEU A 32 5.92 11.49 -4.05
CA LEU A 32 5.25 10.46 -4.86
C LEU A 32 3.78 10.33 -4.49
N PHE A 33 3.47 10.33 -3.20
CA PHE A 33 2.08 10.26 -2.72
C PHE A 33 1.28 11.49 -3.14
N THR A 34 1.87 12.68 -3.06
CA THR A 34 1.25 13.92 -3.55
C THR A 34 0.95 13.83 -5.04
N HIS A 35 1.88 13.29 -5.83
CA HIS A 35 1.67 13.07 -7.27
C HIS A 35 0.52 12.08 -7.55
N TRP A 36 0.33 11.07 -6.71
CA TRP A 36 -0.77 10.10 -6.82
C TRP A 36 -2.08 10.58 -6.20
N GLY A 37 -2.09 11.79 -5.65
CA GLY A 37 -3.27 12.38 -5.03
C GLY A 37 -3.68 11.74 -3.71
N VAL A 38 -2.71 11.22 -2.96
CA VAL A 38 -2.93 10.68 -1.61
C VAL A 38 -2.01 11.35 -0.61
N ARG A 39 -2.42 11.38 0.64
CA ARG A 39 -1.63 11.91 1.76
C ARG A 39 -1.67 10.96 2.94
N LEU A 40 -0.50 10.63 3.46
CA LEU A 40 -0.35 9.92 4.72
C LEU A 40 -0.46 10.91 5.88
N VAL A 41 -1.30 10.60 6.85
CA VAL A 41 -1.47 11.38 8.08
C VAL A 41 -1.10 10.46 9.25
N PRO A 42 -0.05 10.78 10.00
CA PRO A 42 0.31 10.02 11.19
C PRO A 42 -0.83 9.98 12.21
N ASP A 43 -0.96 8.91 12.95
CA ASP A 43 -1.81 8.88 14.12
C ASP A 43 -1.19 9.73 15.25
N PRO A 44 -2.00 10.27 16.16
CA PRO A 44 -1.47 11.07 17.26
C PRO A 44 -0.56 10.22 18.16
N PRO A 45 0.46 10.83 18.79
CA PRO A 45 1.30 10.12 19.74
C PRO A 45 0.49 9.43 20.84
N GLY A 46 0.81 8.16 21.10
CA GLY A 46 0.09 7.35 22.09
C GLY A 46 -1.26 6.79 21.61
N ALA A 47 -1.58 6.91 20.33
CA ALA A 47 -2.73 6.21 19.78
C ALA A 47 -2.58 4.68 19.99
N PRO A 48 -3.68 3.99 20.32
CA PRO A 48 -3.64 2.56 20.48
C PRO A 48 -3.33 1.87 19.13
N PRO A 49 -2.73 0.67 19.15
CA PRO A 49 -2.58 -0.14 17.95
C PRO A 49 -3.91 -0.31 17.24
N ARG A 50 -3.88 -0.26 15.92
CA ARG A 50 -5.04 -0.40 15.06
C ARG A 50 -5.07 -1.80 14.45
N GLN A 51 -6.26 -2.26 14.12
CA GLN A 51 -6.42 -3.41 13.26
C GLN A 51 -6.88 -2.92 11.90
N ALA A 52 -6.22 -3.38 10.84
CA ALA A 52 -6.65 -3.15 9.48
C ALA A 52 -7.10 -4.45 8.84
N ARG A 53 -8.14 -4.36 8.02
CA ARG A 53 -8.55 -5.48 7.17
C ARG A 53 -7.88 -5.34 5.81
N ILE A 54 -7.12 -6.35 5.43
CA ILE A 54 -6.57 -6.49 4.10
C ILE A 54 -7.21 -7.74 3.50
N GLU A 55 -8.21 -7.53 2.66
CA GLU A 55 -9.09 -8.59 2.14
C GLU A 55 -9.71 -9.42 3.29
N ASP A 56 -9.36 -10.71 3.40
CA ASP A 56 -9.88 -11.61 4.44
C ASP A 56 -8.99 -11.69 5.69
N GLN A 57 -7.85 -11.00 5.68
CA GLN A 57 -6.90 -11.00 6.80
C GLN A 57 -7.08 -9.76 7.67
N ILE A 58 -7.08 -9.97 8.99
CA ILE A 58 -7.00 -8.88 9.97
C ILE A 58 -5.57 -8.86 10.49
N ILE A 59 -4.90 -7.74 10.31
CA ILE A 59 -3.53 -7.50 10.80
C ILE A 59 -3.52 -6.41 11.86
N ALA A 60 -2.69 -6.59 12.87
CA ALA A 60 -2.43 -5.56 13.86
C ALA A 60 -1.37 -4.59 13.32
N LEU A 61 -1.66 -3.30 13.40
CA LEU A 61 -0.79 -2.22 12.97
C LEU A 61 -0.35 -1.43 14.21
N PRO A 62 0.87 -1.63 14.71
CA PRO A 62 1.30 -1.07 15.99
C PRO A 62 1.57 0.44 15.97
N GLY A 63 1.87 1.01 14.82
CA GLY A 63 2.28 2.41 14.70
C GLY A 63 1.76 3.09 13.44
N SER A 64 0.49 2.89 13.13
CA SER A 64 -0.07 3.28 11.84
C SER A 64 -0.40 4.76 11.72
N GLY A 65 -0.57 5.16 10.47
CA GLY A 65 -1.26 6.38 10.08
C GLY A 65 -2.57 6.08 9.35
N ARG A 66 -3.12 7.12 8.72
CA ARG A 66 -4.28 6.99 7.84
C ARG A 66 -4.05 7.66 6.50
N TRP A 67 -4.65 7.09 5.47
CA TRP A 67 -4.63 7.66 4.14
C TRP A 67 -5.78 8.64 3.93
N VAL A 68 -5.48 9.75 3.29
CA VAL A 68 -6.46 10.73 2.81
C VAL A 68 -6.33 10.81 1.30
N VAL A 69 -7.40 10.47 0.59
CA VAL A 69 -7.47 10.61 -0.88
C VAL A 69 -7.86 12.04 -1.22
N GLN A 70 -7.08 12.68 -2.07
CA GLN A 70 -7.23 14.07 -2.50
C GLN A 70 -7.63 14.20 -3.97
N GLN A 71 -7.42 13.14 -4.77
CA GLN A 71 -7.73 13.12 -6.20
C GLN A 71 -8.33 11.78 -6.60
N PRO A 72 -9.11 11.71 -7.70
CA PRO A 72 -9.61 10.45 -8.23
C PRO A 72 -8.50 9.48 -8.63
N GLY A 73 -8.80 8.18 -8.59
CA GLY A 73 -7.85 7.11 -8.95
C GLY A 73 -7.39 6.26 -7.78
N CYS A 74 -7.65 6.70 -6.54
CA CYS A 74 -7.38 5.94 -5.34
C CYS A 74 -8.67 5.71 -4.54
N VAL A 75 -8.75 4.55 -3.87
CA VAL A 75 -9.87 4.16 -3.01
C VAL A 75 -9.32 3.70 -1.67
N VAL A 76 -9.83 4.28 -0.58
CA VAL A 76 -9.53 3.84 0.78
C VAL A 76 -10.33 2.58 1.05
N GLN A 77 -9.66 1.46 1.26
CA GLN A 77 -10.27 0.18 1.65
C GLN A 77 -10.41 0.08 3.18
N ASP A 78 -9.42 0.59 3.88
CA ASP A 78 -9.35 0.73 5.33
C ASP A 78 -8.59 2.04 5.63
N PRO A 79 -8.80 2.73 6.75
CA PRO A 79 -8.05 3.94 7.06
C PRO A 79 -6.53 3.83 6.86
N ALA A 80 -5.96 2.65 7.14
CA ALA A 80 -4.53 2.37 6.95
C ALA A 80 -4.19 1.78 5.56
N VAL A 81 -5.19 1.49 4.72
CA VAL A 81 -4.97 0.81 3.43
C VAL A 81 -5.66 1.57 2.30
N VAL A 82 -4.89 1.98 1.31
CA VAL A 82 -5.41 2.62 0.10
C VAL A 82 -4.92 1.88 -1.13
N GLN A 83 -5.80 1.70 -2.10
CA GLN A 83 -5.46 1.16 -3.41
C GLN A 83 -5.60 2.25 -4.46
N CYS A 84 -4.55 2.42 -5.28
CA CYS A 84 -4.54 3.37 -6.39
C CYS A 84 -4.37 2.65 -7.73
N THR A 85 -5.09 3.13 -8.75
CA THR A 85 -4.89 2.73 -10.15
C THR A 85 -3.92 3.71 -10.79
N LEU A 86 -2.79 3.23 -11.27
CA LEU A 86 -1.71 4.03 -11.85
C LEU A 86 -1.44 3.55 -13.28
N GLY A 87 -1.93 4.28 -14.26
CA GLY A 87 -1.84 3.88 -15.67
C GLY A 87 -2.51 2.53 -15.90
N LYS A 88 -1.73 1.51 -16.28
CA LYS A 88 -2.21 0.13 -16.50
C LYS A 88 -2.02 -0.78 -15.28
N GLY A 89 -1.52 -0.25 -14.19
CA GLY A 89 -1.21 -1.01 -12.98
C GLY A 89 -1.98 -0.53 -11.76
N ALA A 90 -1.77 -1.23 -10.65
CA ALA A 90 -2.30 -0.85 -9.35
C ALA A 90 -1.21 -0.91 -8.27
N VAL A 91 -1.37 -0.07 -7.27
CA VAL A 91 -0.54 -0.08 -6.06
C VAL A 91 -1.44 -0.11 -4.84
N VAL A 92 -1.08 -0.91 -3.86
CA VAL A 92 -1.65 -0.90 -2.52
C VAL A 92 -0.64 -0.26 -1.58
N LEU A 93 -1.07 0.74 -0.84
CA LEU A 93 -0.27 1.44 0.16
C LEU A 93 -0.80 1.08 1.54
N ILE A 94 0.06 0.62 2.41
CA ILE A 94 -0.26 0.28 3.81
C ILE A 94 0.50 1.25 4.70
N ALA A 95 -0.22 1.94 5.60
CA ALA A 95 0.31 3.00 6.46
C ALA A 95 0.97 2.46 7.73
N ASP A 96 1.72 1.40 7.60
CA ASP A 96 2.52 0.78 8.65
C ASP A 96 3.54 -0.17 8.01
N ALA A 97 4.74 -0.24 8.53
CA ALA A 97 5.75 -1.23 8.14
C ALA A 97 6.23 -2.05 9.36
N ASP A 98 5.94 -1.59 10.57
CA ASP A 98 6.40 -2.23 11.80
C ASP A 98 5.77 -3.61 12.02
N PHE A 99 4.57 -3.86 11.45
CA PHE A 99 3.91 -5.16 11.60
C PHE A 99 4.66 -6.34 10.97
N ILE A 100 5.63 -6.07 10.07
CA ILE A 100 6.49 -7.12 9.50
C ILE A 100 7.57 -7.55 10.48
N ALA A 101 8.05 -6.60 11.27
CA ALA A 101 9.14 -6.79 12.21
C ALA A 101 8.62 -7.13 13.61
N THR A 102 7.51 -7.87 13.72
CA THR A 102 6.97 -8.28 15.03
C THR A 102 8.05 -9.07 15.77
N PRO A 103 8.62 -8.54 16.87
CA PRO A 103 9.54 -9.31 17.68
C PRO A 103 8.83 -10.57 18.19
N PRO A 104 9.53 -11.69 18.37
CA PRO A 104 8.95 -12.94 18.88
C PRO A 104 8.32 -12.82 20.28
N GLU A 105 8.43 -11.67 20.92
CA GLU A 105 7.80 -11.32 22.19
C GLU A 105 6.30 -10.99 22.08
N PHE A 106 5.81 -10.69 20.88
CA PHE A 106 4.39 -10.56 20.61
C PHE A 106 3.84 -11.89 20.09
N ASP A 107 3.52 -12.76 21.03
CA ASP A 107 2.68 -13.97 20.92
C ASP A 107 2.62 -14.61 19.51
N GLY A 108 3.73 -15.18 19.11
CA GLY A 108 3.90 -16.30 18.14
C GLY A 108 3.10 -16.33 16.84
N ASP A 109 2.41 -15.27 16.47
CA ASP A 109 1.47 -15.26 15.35
C ASP A 109 2.09 -14.55 14.14
N ASP A 110 2.59 -15.37 13.20
CA ASP A 110 3.18 -14.95 11.91
C ASP A 110 2.13 -14.39 10.92
N ARG A 111 1.09 -13.71 11.45
CA ARG A 111 0.00 -13.15 10.64
C ARG A 111 0.47 -12.04 9.72
N GLY A 112 1.51 -11.29 10.11
CA GLY A 112 2.08 -10.23 9.27
C GLY A 112 2.69 -10.78 7.98
N SER A 113 3.53 -11.81 8.07
CA SER A 113 4.11 -12.50 6.91
C SER A 113 3.05 -13.18 6.06
N ALA A 114 2.08 -13.83 6.67
CA ALA A 114 0.98 -14.48 5.94
C ALA A 114 0.11 -13.47 5.18
N ALA A 115 -0.22 -12.32 5.79
CA ALA A 115 -0.98 -11.27 5.15
C ALA A 115 -0.25 -10.68 3.94
N ILE A 116 1.08 -10.48 4.05
CA ILE A 116 1.90 -10.01 2.92
C ILE A 116 1.94 -11.03 1.80
N GLN A 117 2.17 -12.30 2.11
CA GLN A 117 2.18 -13.37 1.11
C GLN A 117 0.83 -13.44 0.37
N HIS A 118 -0.26 -13.33 1.11
CA HIS A 118 -1.61 -13.32 0.53
C HIS A 118 -1.81 -12.12 -0.41
N LEU A 119 -1.42 -10.91 0.01
CA LEU A 119 -1.45 -9.71 -0.82
C LEU A 119 -0.66 -9.88 -2.14
N PHE A 120 0.54 -10.43 -2.08
CA PHE A 120 1.34 -10.68 -3.28
C PHE A 120 0.67 -11.68 -4.22
N GLN A 121 0.06 -12.73 -3.70
CA GLN A 121 -0.67 -13.72 -4.49
C GLN A 121 -1.87 -13.08 -5.21
N GLN A 122 -2.66 -12.28 -4.51
CA GLN A 122 -3.85 -11.63 -5.06
C GLN A 122 -3.49 -10.62 -6.17
N ILE A 123 -2.49 -9.78 -5.94
CA ILE A 123 -2.04 -8.83 -6.97
C ILE A 123 -1.53 -9.56 -8.22
N SER A 124 -0.87 -10.70 -8.05
CA SER A 124 -0.43 -11.53 -9.16
C SER A 124 -1.59 -12.09 -9.97
N LEU A 125 -2.66 -12.55 -9.31
CA LEU A 125 -3.87 -13.06 -9.95
C LEU A 125 -4.64 -11.96 -10.70
N GLN A 126 -4.77 -10.77 -10.12
CA GLN A 126 -5.41 -9.63 -10.77
C GLN A 126 -4.68 -9.19 -12.04
N ASN A 127 -3.35 -9.18 -12.02
CA ASN A 127 -2.54 -8.85 -13.19
C ASN A 127 -2.74 -9.87 -14.33
N GLN A 128 -2.80 -11.16 -14.02
CA GLN A 128 -3.06 -12.22 -15.01
C GLN A 128 -4.47 -12.12 -15.62
N SER A 129 -5.46 -11.71 -14.84
CA SER A 129 -6.83 -11.52 -15.30
C SER A 129 -6.94 -10.35 -16.29
N ASN A 130 -6.22 -9.26 -16.04
CA ASN A 130 -6.18 -8.09 -16.90
C ASN A 130 -5.43 -8.36 -18.24
N GLU A 131 -4.47 -9.25 -18.25
CA GLU A 131 -3.77 -9.65 -19.49
C GLU A 131 -4.60 -10.55 -20.40
N ARG A 132 -5.57 -11.28 -19.85
CA ARG A 132 -6.43 -12.23 -20.59
C ARG A 132 -7.63 -11.58 -21.27
N VAL A 133 -7.91 -10.29 -21.07
CA VAL A 133 -8.95 -9.58 -21.82
C VAL A 133 -8.49 -9.45 -23.27
N PRO A 134 -9.12 -10.14 -24.23
CA PRO A 134 -8.69 -10.07 -25.63
C PRO A 134 -8.87 -8.62 -26.09
N ARG A 135 -7.79 -8.02 -26.60
CA ARG A 135 -7.87 -6.74 -27.31
C ARG A 135 -8.81 -6.94 -28.49
N ASN A 136 -10.02 -6.45 -28.35
CA ASN A 136 -10.94 -6.36 -29.47
C ASN A 136 -10.23 -5.50 -30.53
N LYS A 137 -9.75 -6.14 -31.61
CA LYS A 137 -9.15 -5.45 -32.74
C LYS A 137 -10.24 -4.52 -33.26
N GLU A 138 -10.09 -3.22 -33.07
CA GLU A 138 -10.85 -2.21 -33.76
C GLU A 138 -10.78 -2.52 -35.25
N GLN A 139 -11.88 -3.03 -35.78
CA GLN A 139 -12.04 -3.28 -37.20
C GLN A 139 -12.14 -1.90 -37.85
N PRO A 140 -11.23 -1.54 -38.77
CA PRO A 140 -11.29 -0.24 -39.42
C PRO A 140 -12.63 -0.10 -40.15
N PRO A 141 -13.24 1.10 -40.18
CA PRO A 141 -14.51 1.33 -40.84
C PRO A 141 -14.38 0.96 -42.32
N ARG A 142 -15.27 0.09 -42.80
CA ARG A 142 -15.41 -0.19 -44.24
C ARG A 142 -15.81 1.10 -44.93
N ILE A 143 -14.95 1.62 -45.77
CA ILE A 143 -15.25 2.69 -46.70
C ILE A 143 -16.27 2.11 -47.69
N ALA A 144 -17.50 2.59 -47.64
CA ALA A 144 -18.52 2.27 -48.65
C ALA A 144 -18.10 2.97 -49.96
N GLU A 145 -17.67 2.20 -50.94
CA GLU A 145 -17.61 2.70 -52.33
C GLU A 145 -19.05 2.87 -52.81
N SER A 146 -19.40 4.09 -53.11
CA SER A 146 -20.65 4.42 -53.79
C SER A 146 -20.45 4.36 -55.31
N PRO A 147 -21.46 3.90 -56.08
CA PRO A 147 -21.42 3.75 -57.51
C PRO A 147 -21.40 5.08 -58.29
#